data_0840bcc7b9ec9498f5f256ddfdc27b49
#
_entry.id   0840bcc7b9ec9498f5f256ddfdc27b49
#
_cell.length_a   1.000
_cell.length_b   1.000
_cell.length_c   1.000
_cell.angle_alpha   90.00
_cell.angle_beta   90.00
_cell.angle_gamma   90.00
#
_symmetry.space_group_name_H-M   'P 1'
#
loop_
_entity.id
_entity.type
_entity.pdbx_description
1 polymer ?
#
loop_
_entity_poly.entity_id
_entity_poly.type
_entity_poly.pdbx_seq_one_letter_code
_entity_poly.pdbx_strand_id
1 'polypeptide(L)'
;GHYGLSGYYIEQAVKKNLLAFAFTNAPPAIAPHGGKKTIFGTNPICFGSPTNNNIPFILDTSMSMINRGKIRVAAKLNKSIPKGVALDKFGKQTTNAKDALSGVQLPIAGFRGSGLAWMVDILAGVFVGSAHSGKVKDPFDDFRGPQNIGHLFIAFKNNLFVKNFKQQIKVNICLLYTSPSPRDTSSS
;
A
#
# COMPACT_ATOMS: atom_id res chain seq x y z
N GLY A 1 -14.84 -3.32 -7.35
CA GLY A 1 -13.83 -2.67 -8.17
C GLY A 1 -13.03 -1.62 -7.43
N HIS A 2 -12.24 -0.85 -8.15
CA HIS A 2 -11.41 0.22 -7.55
C HIS A 2 -12.29 1.31 -6.90
N TYR A 3 -12.02 1.66 -5.64
CA TYR A 3 -12.84 2.60 -4.85
C TYR A 3 -12.19 3.99 -4.66
N GLY A 4 -11.10 4.25 -5.36
CA GLY A 4 -10.39 5.52 -5.30
C GLY A 4 -9.23 5.51 -4.30
N LEU A 5 -8.99 6.65 -3.64
CA LEU A 5 -7.92 6.84 -2.68
C LEU A 5 -8.33 6.34 -1.30
N SER A 6 -7.57 5.40 -0.72
CA SER A 6 -7.87 4.86 0.61
C SER A 6 -7.88 5.94 1.68
N GLY A 7 -6.94 6.87 1.60
CA GLY A 7 -6.82 7.99 2.52
C GLY A 7 -8.09 8.83 2.67
N TYR A 8 -8.91 8.95 1.60
CA TYR A 8 -10.18 9.67 1.66
C TYR A 8 -11.14 9.08 2.70
N TYR A 9 -11.31 7.75 2.68
CA TYR A 9 -12.22 7.06 3.63
C TYR A 9 -11.68 7.12 5.05
N ILE A 10 -10.37 6.96 5.20
CA ILE A 10 -9.71 7.04 6.50
C ILE A 10 -9.82 8.44 7.10
N GLU A 11 -9.67 9.49 6.29
CA GLU A 11 -9.86 10.87 6.73
C GLU A 11 -11.28 11.12 7.29
N GLN A 12 -12.31 10.51 6.71
CA GLN A 12 -13.69 10.64 7.23
C GLN A 12 -13.82 10.03 8.63
N ALA A 13 -13.17 8.90 8.91
CA ALA A 13 -13.16 8.29 10.23
C ALA A 13 -12.36 9.16 11.22
N VAL A 14 -11.20 9.65 10.81
CA VAL A 14 -10.33 10.51 11.65
C VAL A 14 -11.00 11.83 12.01
N LYS A 15 -11.75 12.47 11.11
CA LYS A 15 -12.58 13.64 11.40
C LYS A 15 -13.62 13.40 12.50
N LYS A 16 -14.03 12.14 12.68
CA LYS A 16 -14.92 11.70 13.77
C LYS A 16 -14.16 11.24 15.03
N ASN A 17 -12.87 11.59 15.14
CA ASN A 17 -11.99 11.19 16.24
C ASN A 17 -11.81 9.65 16.38
N LEU A 18 -11.82 8.92 15.28
CA LEU A 18 -11.55 7.48 15.26
C LEU A 18 -10.14 7.20 14.72
N LEU A 19 -9.48 6.17 15.24
CA LEU A 19 -8.38 5.52 14.53
C LEU A 19 -9.01 4.59 13.49
N ALA A 20 -8.42 4.51 12.30
CA ALA A 20 -9.00 3.65 11.28
C ALA A 20 -7.94 2.99 10.40
N PHE A 21 -8.29 1.81 9.90
CA PHE A 21 -7.56 1.08 8.88
C PHE A 21 -8.44 0.82 7.66
N ALA A 22 -7.83 0.82 6.49
CA ALA A 22 -8.41 0.28 5.28
C ALA A 22 -7.42 -0.69 4.65
N PHE A 23 -7.94 -1.83 4.23
CA PHE A 23 -7.21 -2.89 3.53
C PHE A 23 -7.93 -3.19 2.22
N THR A 24 -7.18 -3.39 1.16
CA THR A 24 -7.74 -3.72 -0.16
C THR A 24 -6.81 -4.70 -0.86
N ASN A 25 -7.35 -5.78 -1.39
CA ASN A 25 -6.57 -6.60 -2.31
C ASN A 25 -6.67 -6.06 -3.74
N ALA A 26 -5.83 -6.55 -4.63
CA ALA A 26 -5.72 -6.05 -5.99
C ALA A 26 -5.31 -7.18 -6.96
N PRO A 27 -5.44 -6.97 -8.29
CA PRO A 27 -4.94 -7.91 -9.28
C PRO A 27 -3.46 -8.27 -9.09
N PRO A 28 -3.05 -9.50 -9.42
CA PRO A 28 -1.68 -9.96 -9.24
C PRO A 28 -0.66 -9.03 -9.91
N ALA A 29 0.30 -8.56 -9.13
CA ALA A 29 1.35 -7.64 -9.59
C ALA A 29 2.68 -7.89 -8.89
N ILE A 30 2.65 -8.45 -7.67
CA ILE A 30 3.83 -8.69 -6.83
C ILE A 30 4.12 -10.19 -6.80
N ALA A 31 5.40 -10.55 -6.99
CA ALA A 31 5.89 -11.87 -6.64
C ALA A 31 6.26 -11.92 -5.15
N PRO A 32 6.11 -13.06 -4.48
CA PRO A 32 6.72 -13.28 -3.17
C PRO A 32 8.23 -13.02 -3.24
N HIS A 33 8.82 -12.65 -2.11
CA HIS A 33 10.27 -12.45 -2.04
C HIS A 33 11.01 -13.70 -2.52
N GLY A 34 11.94 -13.54 -3.46
CA GLY A 34 12.64 -14.64 -4.13
C GLY A 34 11.86 -15.33 -5.26
N GLY A 35 10.56 -15.03 -5.42
CA GLY A 35 9.72 -15.58 -6.48
C GLY A 35 9.79 -14.79 -7.78
N LYS A 36 9.30 -15.42 -8.87
CA LYS A 36 9.25 -14.84 -10.22
C LYS A 36 7.82 -14.77 -10.79
N LYS A 37 6.83 -15.31 -10.09
CA LYS A 37 5.41 -15.29 -10.50
C LYS A 37 4.63 -14.40 -9.56
N THR A 38 3.72 -13.60 -10.13
CA THR A 38 2.78 -12.77 -9.36
C THR A 38 1.78 -13.65 -8.62
N ILE A 39 1.61 -13.41 -7.32
CA ILE A 39 0.59 -14.07 -6.49
C ILE A 39 -0.29 -13.02 -5.83
N PHE A 40 0.29 -11.89 -5.40
CA PHE A 40 -0.43 -10.83 -4.72
C PHE A 40 -0.63 -9.63 -5.64
N GLY A 41 -1.67 -8.88 -5.36
CA GLY A 41 -1.78 -7.51 -5.81
C GLY A 41 -0.84 -6.58 -5.07
N THR A 42 -0.91 -5.30 -5.38
CA THR A 42 -0.19 -4.25 -4.63
C THR A 42 -0.73 -4.06 -3.23
N ASN A 43 -1.87 -4.64 -2.92
CA ASN A 43 -2.49 -4.86 -1.62
C ASN A 43 -2.27 -3.70 -0.64
N PRO A 44 -2.84 -2.51 -0.89
CA PRO A 44 -2.59 -1.33 -0.09
C PRO A 44 -3.15 -1.46 1.32
N ILE A 45 -2.45 -0.80 2.26
CA ILE A 45 -2.89 -0.54 3.62
C ILE A 45 -2.98 0.96 3.80
N CYS A 46 -4.07 1.44 4.36
CA CYS A 46 -4.16 2.80 4.84
C CYS A 46 -4.47 2.79 6.34
N PHE A 47 -3.76 3.63 7.09
CA PHE A 47 -4.00 3.87 8.51
C PHE A 47 -4.15 5.36 8.77
N GLY A 48 -5.08 5.73 9.64
CA GLY A 48 -5.22 7.11 10.08
C GLY A 48 -5.47 7.22 11.57
N SER A 49 -4.95 8.29 12.13
CA SER A 49 -5.13 8.67 13.52
C SER A 49 -5.48 10.15 13.65
N PRO A 50 -6.46 10.51 14.47
CA PRO A 50 -6.64 11.90 14.87
C PRO A 50 -5.42 12.35 15.67
N THR A 51 -5.04 13.60 15.49
CA THR A 51 -3.95 14.24 16.24
C THR A 51 -4.52 15.31 17.16
N ASN A 52 -3.63 15.97 17.89
CA ASN A 52 -4.00 17.16 18.66
C ASN A 52 -4.18 18.42 17.79
N ASN A 53 -3.75 18.36 16.53
CA ASN A 53 -3.83 19.41 15.54
C ASN A 53 -4.96 19.13 14.54
N ASN A 54 -5.29 20.10 13.71
CA ASN A 54 -6.24 19.90 12.61
C ASN A 54 -5.69 19.02 11.48
N ILE A 55 -4.40 18.65 11.52
CA ILE A 55 -3.73 17.80 10.53
C ILE A 55 -3.68 16.38 11.06
N PRO A 56 -4.42 15.43 10.49
CA PRO A 56 -4.39 14.04 10.91
C PRO A 56 -3.07 13.36 10.49
N PHE A 57 -2.69 12.29 11.19
CA PHE A 57 -1.71 11.36 10.67
C PHE A 57 -2.41 10.38 9.73
N ILE A 58 -1.96 10.31 8.47
CA ILE A 58 -2.46 9.35 7.48
C ILE A 58 -1.27 8.71 6.79
N LEU A 59 -1.18 7.38 6.88
CA LEU A 59 -0.29 6.53 6.11
C LEU A 59 -1.11 5.79 5.06
N ASP A 60 -0.90 6.07 3.78
CA ASP A 60 -1.52 5.34 2.65
C ASP A 60 -0.41 4.77 1.78
N THR A 61 -0.24 3.48 1.79
CA THR A 61 0.89 2.81 1.12
C THR A 61 0.48 1.48 0.49
N SER A 62 1.13 1.14 -0.62
CA SER A 62 1.03 -0.19 -1.23
C SER A 62 2.19 -1.08 -0.77
N MET A 63 2.01 -2.41 -0.90
CA MET A 63 3.05 -3.39 -0.56
C MET A 63 4.07 -3.59 -1.69
N SER A 64 4.02 -2.80 -2.77
CA SER A 64 4.98 -2.81 -3.87
C SER A 64 5.97 -1.65 -3.80
N MET A 65 7.22 -1.90 -4.22
CA MET A 65 8.27 -0.87 -4.34
C MET A 65 7.91 0.26 -5.30
N ILE A 66 7.03 0.00 -6.27
CA ILE A 66 6.57 0.96 -7.27
C ILE A 66 5.10 0.70 -7.60
N ASN A 67 4.33 1.75 -7.82
CA ASN A 67 2.95 1.63 -8.27
C ASN A 67 2.90 1.23 -9.77
N ARG A 68 2.03 0.26 -10.14
CA ARG A 68 1.87 -0.20 -11.52
C ARG A 68 1.47 0.93 -12.48
N GLY A 69 0.69 1.91 -12.01
CA GLY A 69 0.36 3.11 -12.77
C GLY A 69 1.59 3.94 -13.13
N LYS A 70 2.55 4.10 -12.22
CA LYS A 70 3.82 4.79 -12.50
C LYS A 70 4.64 4.06 -13.56
N ILE A 71 4.66 2.72 -13.55
CA ILE A 71 5.33 1.93 -14.59
C ILE A 71 4.65 2.13 -15.94
N ARG A 72 3.29 2.11 -15.98
CA ARG A 72 2.53 2.36 -17.22
C ARG A 72 2.82 3.75 -17.81
N VAL A 73 2.85 4.78 -16.97
CA VAL A 73 3.19 6.15 -17.40
C VAL A 73 4.63 6.20 -17.93
N ALA A 74 5.59 5.62 -17.22
CA ALA A 74 6.98 5.56 -17.67
C ALA A 74 7.11 4.84 -19.01
N ALA A 75 6.41 3.72 -19.20
CA ALA A 75 6.40 2.97 -20.47
C ALA A 75 5.83 3.79 -21.64
N LYS A 76 4.74 4.54 -21.41
CA LYS A 76 4.14 5.44 -22.42
C LYS A 76 5.10 6.57 -22.81
N LEU A 77 5.86 7.08 -21.87
CA LEU A 77 6.81 8.17 -22.05
C LEU A 77 8.20 7.68 -22.47
N ASN A 78 8.39 6.37 -22.69
CA ASN A 78 9.69 5.74 -22.94
C ASN A 78 10.77 6.12 -21.89
N LYS A 79 10.35 6.28 -20.62
CA LYS A 79 11.25 6.58 -19.49
C LYS A 79 11.60 5.31 -18.73
N SER A 80 12.78 5.32 -18.11
CA SER A 80 13.19 4.26 -17.19
C SER A 80 12.46 4.37 -15.84
N ILE A 81 12.38 3.23 -15.14
CA ILE A 81 11.96 3.14 -13.74
C ILE A 81 13.20 2.96 -12.85
N PRO A 82 13.12 3.24 -11.54
CA PRO A 82 14.21 3.01 -10.61
C PRO A 82 14.72 1.57 -10.63
N LYS A 83 16.00 1.37 -10.33
CA LYS A 83 16.59 0.04 -10.13
C LYS A 83 16.02 -0.61 -8.86
N GLY A 84 15.85 -1.94 -8.86
CA GLY A 84 15.45 -2.69 -7.69
C GLY A 84 13.95 -2.66 -7.38
N VAL A 85 13.09 -2.19 -8.31
CA VAL A 85 11.64 -2.09 -8.08
C VAL A 85 10.83 -3.13 -8.86
N ALA A 86 11.41 -3.74 -9.90
CA ALA A 86 10.73 -4.71 -10.75
C ALA A 86 11.71 -5.72 -11.37
N LEU A 87 11.16 -6.87 -11.78
CA LEU A 87 11.82 -7.88 -12.62
C LEU A 87 11.12 -7.93 -13.97
N ASP A 88 11.86 -8.33 -15.00
CA ASP A 88 11.32 -8.67 -16.32
C ASP A 88 10.60 -10.05 -16.29
N LYS A 89 10.06 -10.46 -17.42
CA LYS A 89 9.41 -11.78 -17.59
C LYS A 89 10.32 -12.99 -17.33
N PHE A 90 11.64 -12.81 -17.36
CA PHE A 90 12.64 -13.84 -17.07
C PHE A 90 13.09 -13.85 -15.60
N GLY A 91 12.61 -12.91 -14.80
CA GLY A 91 12.97 -12.76 -13.39
C GLY A 91 14.29 -12.03 -13.16
N LYS A 92 14.79 -11.28 -14.15
CA LYS A 92 15.97 -10.41 -14.01
C LYS A 92 15.53 -9.00 -13.64
N GLN A 93 16.32 -8.32 -12.80
CA GLN A 93 16.08 -6.91 -12.50
C GLN A 93 16.09 -6.06 -13.77
N THR A 94 15.10 -5.18 -13.89
CA THR A 94 14.98 -4.29 -15.04
C THR A 94 14.69 -2.85 -14.62
N THR A 95 15.22 -1.90 -15.38
CA THR A 95 14.86 -0.48 -15.34
C THR A 95 14.01 -0.08 -16.55
N ASN A 96 13.80 -0.99 -17.50
CA ASN A 96 12.94 -0.78 -18.65
C ASN A 96 11.47 -0.94 -18.22
N ALA A 97 10.69 0.12 -18.37
CA ALA A 97 9.29 0.12 -17.93
C ALA A 97 8.40 -0.87 -18.72
N LYS A 98 8.68 -1.09 -20.02
CA LYS A 98 7.92 -2.05 -20.84
C LYS A 98 8.18 -3.49 -20.39
N ASP A 99 9.45 -3.82 -20.09
CA ASP A 99 9.82 -5.15 -19.58
C ASP A 99 9.23 -5.40 -18.20
N ALA A 100 9.20 -4.37 -17.35
CA ALA A 100 8.60 -4.43 -16.02
C ALA A 100 7.07 -4.66 -16.06
N LEU A 101 6.36 -4.17 -17.09
CA LEU A 101 4.92 -4.43 -17.27
C LEU A 101 4.63 -5.89 -17.62
N SER A 102 5.53 -6.55 -18.35
CA SER A 102 5.43 -7.97 -18.68
C SER A 102 6.02 -8.89 -17.60
N GLY A 103 6.63 -8.33 -16.59
CA GLY A 103 7.24 -9.02 -15.46
C GLY A 103 6.49 -8.81 -14.15
N VAL A 104 7.21 -8.65 -13.04
CA VAL A 104 6.66 -8.52 -11.70
C VAL A 104 7.23 -7.33 -10.94
N GLN A 105 6.40 -6.72 -10.11
CA GLN A 105 6.85 -5.73 -9.13
C GLN A 105 7.48 -6.42 -7.93
N LEU A 106 8.46 -5.78 -7.32
CA LEU A 106 9.07 -6.28 -6.08
C LEU A 106 8.31 -5.75 -4.86
N PRO A 107 8.20 -6.56 -3.79
CA PRO A 107 7.59 -6.14 -2.54
C PRO A 107 8.48 -5.13 -1.81
N ILE A 108 7.87 -4.17 -1.10
CA ILE A 108 8.61 -3.31 -0.17
C ILE A 108 9.33 -4.17 0.88
N ALA A 109 10.51 -3.75 1.34
CA ALA A 109 11.24 -4.43 2.41
C ALA A 109 11.37 -5.97 2.23
N GLY A 110 11.40 -6.46 0.99
CA GLY A 110 11.61 -7.87 0.65
C GLY A 110 10.56 -8.82 1.26
N PHE A 111 10.99 -9.80 2.06
CA PHE A 111 10.09 -10.80 2.64
C PHE A 111 9.05 -10.20 3.59
N ARG A 112 9.36 -9.08 4.29
CA ARG A 112 8.42 -8.41 5.18
C ARG A 112 7.22 -7.85 4.41
N GLY A 113 7.47 -7.17 3.28
CA GLY A 113 6.41 -6.68 2.40
C GLY A 113 5.60 -7.80 1.76
N SER A 114 6.23 -8.95 1.44
CA SER A 114 5.49 -10.14 1.01
C SER A 114 4.53 -10.64 2.09
N GLY A 115 4.99 -10.69 3.34
CA GLY A 115 4.15 -11.07 4.48
C GLY A 115 2.97 -10.11 4.68
N LEU A 116 3.21 -8.80 4.59
CA LEU A 116 2.16 -7.78 4.67
C LEU A 116 1.17 -7.89 3.50
N ALA A 117 1.65 -8.11 2.27
CA ALA A 117 0.77 -8.32 1.11
C ALA A 117 -0.13 -9.54 1.29
N TRP A 118 0.41 -10.61 1.88
CA TRP A 118 -0.37 -11.81 2.20
C TRP A 118 -1.41 -11.54 3.29
N MET A 119 -1.02 -10.85 4.36
CA MET A 119 -1.96 -10.44 5.41
C MET A 119 -3.14 -9.65 4.83
N VAL A 120 -2.88 -8.72 3.91
CA VAL A 120 -3.95 -7.96 3.24
C VAL A 120 -4.82 -8.86 2.38
N ASP A 121 -4.24 -9.84 1.66
CA ASP A 121 -5.02 -10.80 0.86
C ASP A 121 -5.93 -11.68 1.75
N ILE A 122 -5.48 -12.05 2.95
CA ILE A 122 -6.32 -12.74 3.93
C ILE A 122 -7.46 -11.83 4.39
N LEU A 123 -7.16 -10.60 4.83
CA LEU A 123 -8.14 -9.70 5.41
C LEU A 123 -9.15 -9.18 4.38
N ALA A 124 -8.66 -8.69 3.24
CA ALA A 124 -9.49 -8.10 2.20
C ALA A 124 -9.93 -9.10 1.11
N GLY A 125 -9.46 -10.32 1.16
CA GLY A 125 -9.82 -11.39 0.24
C GLY A 125 -10.60 -12.50 0.96
N VAL A 126 -9.88 -13.39 1.65
CA VAL A 126 -10.45 -14.59 2.28
C VAL A 126 -11.51 -14.23 3.32
N PHE A 127 -11.17 -13.35 4.25
CA PHE A 127 -12.05 -13.01 5.39
C PHE A 127 -13.36 -12.34 4.97
N VAL A 128 -13.33 -11.50 3.93
CA VAL A 128 -14.54 -10.80 3.43
C VAL A 128 -15.23 -11.56 2.30
N GLY A 129 -14.76 -12.75 1.92
CA GLY A 129 -15.39 -13.60 0.90
C GLY A 129 -15.24 -13.09 -0.54
N SER A 130 -14.18 -12.33 -0.84
CA SER A 130 -13.87 -11.86 -2.19
C SER A 130 -12.81 -12.73 -2.89
N ALA A 131 -12.47 -12.42 -4.14
CA ALA A 131 -11.37 -13.09 -4.83
C ALA A 131 -10.04 -12.87 -4.09
N HIS A 132 -9.20 -13.90 -4.02
CA HIS A 132 -7.92 -13.92 -3.31
C HIS A 132 -6.92 -14.85 -4.01
N SER A 133 -5.68 -14.92 -3.53
CA SER A 133 -4.66 -15.85 -4.04
C SER A 133 -4.45 -15.73 -5.55
N GLY A 134 -4.35 -14.50 -6.05
CA GLY A 134 -4.13 -14.23 -7.47
C GLY A 134 -5.37 -14.30 -8.36
N LYS A 135 -6.56 -14.52 -7.81
CA LYS A 135 -7.81 -14.65 -8.58
C LYS A 135 -8.55 -13.31 -8.82
N VAL A 136 -8.08 -12.21 -8.24
CA VAL A 136 -8.61 -10.87 -8.54
C VAL A 136 -8.30 -10.54 -10.00
N LYS A 137 -9.34 -10.23 -10.80
CA LYS A 137 -9.17 -9.98 -12.23
C LYS A 137 -8.56 -8.60 -12.51
N ASP A 138 -7.67 -8.53 -13.49
CA ASP A 138 -7.12 -7.25 -13.97
C ASP A 138 -8.17 -6.56 -14.84
N PRO A 139 -8.56 -5.30 -14.56
CA PRO A 139 -9.58 -4.58 -15.33
C PRO A 139 -9.12 -4.20 -16.74
N PHE A 140 -7.85 -4.39 -17.06
CA PHE A 140 -7.28 -4.08 -18.38
C PHE A 140 -7.06 -5.31 -19.26
N ASP A 141 -7.00 -6.50 -18.64
CA ASP A 141 -6.63 -7.74 -19.34
C ASP A 141 -7.68 -8.84 -19.20
N ASP A 142 -8.58 -8.78 -18.20
CA ASP A 142 -9.62 -9.80 -17.98
C ASP A 142 -11.00 -9.19 -17.79
N PHE A 143 -11.78 -9.20 -18.87
CA PHE A 143 -13.15 -8.63 -18.93
C PHE A 143 -14.25 -9.69 -18.69
N ARG A 144 -13.91 -10.91 -18.26
CA ARG A 144 -14.86 -12.02 -18.02
C ARG A 144 -15.60 -11.86 -16.69
N GLY A 145 -16.29 -10.74 -16.49
CA GLY A 145 -17.09 -10.45 -15.31
C GLY A 145 -16.38 -9.54 -14.29
N PRO A 146 -16.94 -9.36 -13.08
CA PRO A 146 -16.44 -8.43 -12.09
C PRO A 146 -15.05 -8.81 -11.59
N GLN A 147 -14.26 -7.81 -11.18
CA GLN A 147 -12.92 -8.00 -10.60
C GLN A 147 -12.96 -8.78 -9.28
N ASN A 148 -14.07 -8.66 -8.55
CA ASN A 148 -14.26 -9.25 -7.23
C ASN A 148 -13.17 -8.84 -6.22
N ILE A 149 -12.81 -7.55 -6.21
CA ILE A 149 -11.90 -6.95 -5.23
C ILE A 149 -12.61 -6.85 -3.87
N GLY A 150 -11.92 -7.22 -2.81
CA GLY A 150 -12.40 -7.03 -1.45
C GLY A 150 -11.81 -5.81 -0.77
N HIS A 151 -12.58 -5.27 0.16
CA HIS A 151 -12.20 -4.13 0.99
C HIS A 151 -12.61 -4.42 2.44
N LEU A 152 -11.72 -4.11 3.38
CA LEU A 152 -12.01 -4.17 4.81
C LEU A 152 -11.68 -2.82 5.44
N PHE A 153 -12.65 -2.25 6.15
CA PHE A 153 -12.49 -1.04 6.94
C PHE A 153 -12.69 -1.36 8.42
N ILE A 154 -11.78 -0.90 9.26
CA ILE A 154 -11.85 -1.07 10.71
C ILE A 154 -11.69 0.30 11.34
N ALA A 155 -12.57 0.65 12.29
CA ALA A 155 -12.47 1.91 13.01
C ALA A 155 -12.61 1.68 14.53
N PHE A 156 -11.81 2.42 15.32
CA PHE A 156 -11.77 2.33 16.77
C PHE A 156 -11.96 3.71 17.40
N LYS A 157 -12.63 3.76 18.56
CA LYS A 157 -12.61 4.97 19.38
C LYS A 157 -11.19 5.24 19.86
N ASN A 158 -10.71 6.49 19.74
CA ASN A 158 -9.36 6.88 20.16
C ASN A 158 -9.14 6.80 21.68
N ASN A 159 -10.21 6.79 22.46
CA ASN A 159 -10.18 6.71 23.91
C ASN A 159 -10.56 5.32 24.47
N LEU A 160 -10.43 4.28 23.63
CA LEU A 160 -10.84 2.93 24.01
C LEU A 160 -10.02 2.38 25.20
N PHE A 161 -8.73 2.70 25.25
CA PHE A 161 -7.82 2.24 26.29
C PHE A 161 -7.29 3.37 27.18
N VAL A 162 -7.17 4.61 26.65
CA VAL A 162 -6.61 5.75 27.38
C VAL A 162 -7.48 6.99 27.19
N LYS A 163 -7.81 7.69 28.28
CA LYS A 163 -8.67 8.89 28.23
C LYS A 163 -7.96 10.09 27.58
N ASN A 164 -6.64 10.20 27.71
CA ASN A 164 -5.82 11.33 27.25
C ASN A 164 -5.08 11.06 25.93
N PHE A 165 -5.62 10.24 25.05
CA PHE A 165 -5.00 9.86 23.77
C PHE A 165 -4.48 11.06 22.97
N LYS A 166 -5.27 12.15 22.84
CA LYS A 166 -4.88 13.35 22.08
C LYS A 166 -3.65 14.05 22.65
N GLN A 167 -3.44 14.00 23.96
CA GLN A 167 -2.24 14.56 24.59
C GLN A 167 -1.02 13.69 24.30
N GLN A 168 -1.18 12.37 24.42
CA GLN A 168 -0.08 11.41 24.17
C GLN A 168 0.36 11.41 22.71
N ILE A 169 -0.57 11.44 21.75
CA ILE A 169 -0.22 11.46 20.33
C ILE A 169 0.49 12.77 19.92
N LYS A 170 0.20 13.88 20.61
CA LYS A 170 0.93 15.14 20.38
C LYS A 170 2.42 14.94 20.62
N VAL A 171 2.80 14.33 21.73
CA VAL A 171 4.20 14.05 22.06
C VAL A 171 4.83 13.12 21.01
N ASN A 172 4.12 12.05 20.65
CA ASN A 172 4.59 11.10 19.66
C ASN A 172 4.87 11.74 18.28
N ILE A 173 3.95 12.60 17.81
CA ILE A 173 4.09 13.27 16.51
C ILE A 173 5.15 14.38 16.56
N CYS A 174 5.30 15.11 17.67
CA CYS A 174 6.37 16.09 17.81
C CYS A 174 7.76 15.46 17.56
N LEU A 175 7.98 14.24 18.00
CA LEU A 175 9.25 13.54 17.78
C LEU A 175 9.56 13.31 16.29
N LEU A 176 8.54 13.12 15.44
CA LEU A 176 8.74 12.98 13.98
C LEU A 176 9.27 14.27 13.34
N TYR A 177 8.89 15.43 13.88
CA TYR A 177 9.28 16.73 13.32
C TYR A 177 10.52 17.32 13.99
N THR A 178 10.88 16.88 15.20
CA THR A 178 12.01 17.36 15.98
C THR A 178 13.24 16.47 15.92
N SER A 179 13.09 15.22 15.43
CA SER A 179 14.25 14.37 15.19
C SER A 179 15.07 14.94 14.03
N PRO A 180 16.39 15.17 14.19
CA PRO A 180 17.21 15.68 13.11
C PRO A 180 17.15 14.76 11.90
N SER A 181 16.84 15.35 10.75
CA SER A 181 16.87 14.66 9.48
C SER A 181 18.35 14.33 9.11
N PRO A 182 18.63 13.23 8.39
CA PRO A 182 19.97 13.00 7.85
C PRO A 182 20.51 14.15 6.99
N ARG A 183 19.64 15.07 6.51
CA ARG A 183 20.02 16.28 5.79
C ARG A 183 20.49 17.39 6.71
N ASP A 184 20.07 17.39 7.98
CA ASP A 184 20.42 18.41 8.95
C ASP A 184 21.79 18.17 9.59
N THR A 185 22.36 16.98 9.43
CA THR A 185 23.67 16.57 9.93
C THR A 185 24.81 16.74 8.91
N SER A 186 24.52 17.22 7.71
CA SER A 186 25.50 17.39 6.62
C SER A 186 26.17 18.76 6.54
N SER A 187 26.02 19.61 7.57
CA SER A 187 26.68 20.92 7.70
C SER A 187 27.55 20.99 8.93
N SER A 188 28.64 20.24 8.92
CA SER A 188 29.82 20.49 9.77
C SER A 188 31.08 20.03 9.06
#